data_1c08f31bb8b18b1934e31c93c13f1d50
#
_entry.id   1c08f31bb8b18b1934e31c93c13f1d50
#
_cell.length_a   1.000
_cell.length_b   1.000
_cell.length_c   1.000
_cell.angle_alpha   90.00
_cell.angle_beta   90.00
_cell.angle_gamma   90.00
#
_symmetry.space_group_name_H-M   'P 1'
#
loop_
_entity.id
_entity.type
_entity.pdbx_description
1 polymer ?
#
loop_
_entity_poly.entity_id
_entity_poly.type
_entity_poly.pdbx_seq_one_letter_code
_entity_poly.pdbx_strand_id
1 'polypeptide(L)'
;MASLEDSLSPLIQKWLEWDQDPATRSEIEQLRDSGQATELEKRLQKRIQFGTAGLRGRMAAGFSCMNSLTVIQASQGLAKYMKEFHSELVPRGVIIGHDARHNSARFATLAANAFIAQGIPVWFFSGPAVTPAVPFAVTDMRALAGVMVTASHATKCLVPPYRVSFQFLTSSSYFKNGCQINTPMDKEISDSIDANLQPWPNAWAESPVSELFRSDSYKQLLPRYTTRVWHYSKSTVQNWIYPRPFVYTPLHGVGGLVLPDLCRSLGITDFTSVKEQLEPNPDFPTLPFPNPEESGALDLAVETADREGKTLIIANDPDADRFAAAEKVDGSWFFFTGNHMGALLASHLFDCLENIDTDTRVAVLNSAVSSTMLEKMAVAKGIYFEESLTGFKWMGNTARKLEESGYYVTFAFEEALGYMFPEVCYDKDGITAAMVFLSAQAKWATQGLTPYTKLQQLFSEYGHHETLNNYFRSPNPETSMALFDAIRAGPFKSEMKLGPFKILRWRDMTEGYDSGTEDKMPKLPADKSSQMLTLWLDREVRFTIRASGTEAKVKYYIESCGASREQAIDAVCDTLRAILKEWIQPFSPSLTYNKQLPTSSGHVLELD
;
A
#
# COMPACT_ATOMS: atom_id res chain seq x y z
N MET A 1 -9.01 -35.75 -28.62
CA MET A 1 -8.67 -34.61 -27.76
C MET A 1 -8.05 -33.56 -28.67
N ALA A 2 -8.64 -32.36 -28.73
CA ALA A 2 -8.00 -31.25 -29.45
C ALA A 2 -6.64 -30.97 -28.83
N SER A 3 -5.63 -30.66 -29.67
CA SER A 3 -4.31 -30.31 -29.15
C SER A 3 -4.41 -29.00 -28.33
N LEU A 4 -3.47 -28.73 -27.42
CA LEU A 4 -3.41 -27.47 -26.68
C LEU A 4 -3.38 -26.28 -27.66
N GLU A 5 -2.71 -26.44 -28.77
CA GLU A 5 -2.63 -25.44 -29.85
C GLU A 5 -3.99 -25.16 -30.50
N ASP A 6 -4.83 -26.20 -30.73
CA ASP A 6 -6.19 -26.04 -31.28
C ASP A 6 -7.07 -25.22 -30.35
N SER A 7 -6.93 -25.39 -29.00
CA SER A 7 -7.69 -24.64 -28.01
C SER A 7 -7.25 -23.19 -27.86
N LEU A 8 -5.98 -22.86 -28.15
CA LEU A 8 -5.43 -21.52 -28.04
C LEU A 8 -5.68 -20.66 -29.28
N SER A 9 -5.86 -21.30 -30.46
CA SER A 9 -6.05 -20.59 -31.73
C SER A 9 -7.18 -19.54 -31.70
N PRO A 10 -8.37 -19.82 -31.16
CA PRO A 10 -9.45 -18.81 -31.05
C PRO A 10 -9.10 -17.66 -30.13
N LEU A 11 -8.33 -17.91 -29.05
CA LEU A 11 -7.93 -16.88 -28.10
C LEU A 11 -6.86 -15.96 -28.70
N ILE A 12 -5.91 -16.53 -29.46
CA ILE A 12 -4.89 -15.77 -30.20
C ILE A 12 -5.57 -14.89 -31.25
N GLN A 13 -6.50 -15.44 -32.02
CA GLN A 13 -7.23 -14.69 -33.04
C GLN A 13 -8.03 -13.53 -32.42
N LYS A 14 -8.73 -13.78 -31.32
CA LYS A 14 -9.47 -12.76 -30.57
C LYS A 14 -8.57 -11.68 -30.01
N TRP A 15 -7.39 -12.04 -29.50
CA TRP A 15 -6.38 -11.08 -29.07
C TRP A 15 -5.96 -10.17 -30.23
N LEU A 16 -5.55 -10.74 -31.35
CA LEU A 16 -5.09 -10.02 -32.54
C LEU A 16 -6.19 -9.17 -33.19
N GLU A 17 -7.46 -9.53 -33.04
CA GLU A 17 -8.60 -8.72 -33.47
C GLU A 17 -8.79 -7.46 -32.62
N TRP A 18 -8.62 -7.57 -31.30
CA TRP A 18 -8.95 -6.50 -30.36
C TRP A 18 -7.77 -5.60 -30.02
N ASP A 19 -6.57 -6.16 -29.95
CA ASP A 19 -5.37 -5.41 -29.61
C ASP A 19 -4.84 -4.63 -30.82
N GLN A 20 -4.63 -3.32 -30.65
CA GLN A 20 -4.04 -2.45 -31.69
C GLN A 20 -2.61 -2.01 -31.34
N ASP A 21 -2.05 -2.44 -30.22
CA ASP A 21 -0.68 -2.13 -29.83
C ASP A 21 0.30 -3.04 -30.59
N PRO A 22 1.17 -2.47 -31.49
CA PRO A 22 2.07 -3.30 -32.29
C PRO A 22 3.04 -4.14 -31.44
N ALA A 23 3.46 -3.64 -30.29
CA ALA A 23 4.42 -4.34 -29.43
C ALA A 23 3.81 -5.60 -28.81
N THR A 24 2.60 -5.49 -28.23
CA THR A 24 1.92 -6.61 -27.59
C THR A 24 1.36 -7.61 -28.61
N ARG A 25 0.97 -7.14 -29.81
CA ARG A 25 0.61 -8.03 -30.94
C ARG A 25 1.80 -8.89 -31.35
N SER A 26 2.95 -8.24 -31.60
CA SER A 26 4.18 -8.94 -32.00
C SER A 26 4.64 -9.94 -30.93
N GLU A 27 4.47 -9.61 -29.64
CA GLU A 27 4.83 -10.50 -28.53
C GLU A 27 3.98 -11.80 -28.56
N ILE A 28 2.67 -11.72 -28.80
CA ILE A 28 1.80 -12.91 -28.93
C ILE A 28 2.13 -13.71 -30.18
N GLU A 29 2.40 -13.04 -31.32
CA GLU A 29 2.80 -13.71 -32.56
C GLU A 29 4.12 -14.46 -32.38
N GLN A 30 5.12 -13.86 -31.74
CA GLN A 30 6.40 -14.51 -31.45
C GLN A 30 6.24 -15.74 -30.53
N LEU A 31 5.40 -15.65 -29.48
CA LEU A 31 5.10 -16.79 -28.61
C LEU A 31 4.43 -17.93 -29.36
N ARG A 32 3.49 -17.62 -30.30
CA ARG A 32 2.85 -18.59 -31.19
C ARG A 32 3.87 -19.25 -32.09
N ASP A 33 4.63 -18.45 -32.82
CA ASP A 33 5.56 -18.92 -33.87
C ASP A 33 6.75 -19.69 -33.27
N SER A 34 7.09 -19.46 -32.01
CA SER A 34 8.10 -20.21 -31.24
C SER A 34 7.55 -21.43 -30.49
N GLY A 35 6.26 -21.77 -30.66
CA GLY A 35 5.64 -22.95 -30.05
C GLY A 35 5.52 -22.88 -28.51
N GLN A 36 5.48 -21.68 -27.92
CA GLN A 36 5.40 -21.52 -26.45
C GLN A 36 3.95 -21.64 -25.94
N ALA A 37 3.30 -22.77 -26.20
CA ALA A 37 1.90 -23.01 -25.90
C ALA A 37 1.54 -22.81 -24.41
N THR A 38 2.39 -23.29 -23.49
CA THR A 38 2.17 -23.13 -22.04
C THR A 38 2.19 -21.65 -21.59
N GLU A 39 3.06 -20.84 -22.17
CA GLU A 39 3.10 -19.39 -21.84
C GLU A 39 1.88 -18.67 -22.45
N LEU A 40 1.48 -19.02 -23.67
CA LEU A 40 0.25 -18.51 -24.28
C LEU A 40 -1.00 -18.88 -23.47
N GLU A 41 -1.09 -20.12 -22.99
CA GLU A 41 -2.18 -20.57 -22.12
C GLU A 41 -2.27 -19.70 -20.85
N LYS A 42 -1.16 -19.50 -20.15
CA LYS A 42 -1.10 -18.66 -18.95
C LYS A 42 -1.55 -17.22 -19.21
N ARG A 43 -1.25 -16.69 -20.40
CA ARG A 43 -1.53 -15.30 -20.75
C ARG A 43 -2.91 -15.06 -21.34
N LEU A 44 -3.49 -16.03 -22.05
CA LEU A 44 -4.72 -15.85 -22.80
C LEU A 44 -5.94 -16.55 -22.20
N GLN A 45 -5.76 -17.66 -21.48
CA GLN A 45 -6.88 -18.46 -20.99
C GLN A 45 -7.64 -17.78 -19.83
N LYS A 46 -6.92 -17.08 -18.95
CA LYS A 46 -7.52 -16.31 -17.85
C LYS A 46 -7.45 -14.83 -18.14
N ARG A 47 -8.34 -14.06 -17.53
CA ARG A 47 -8.30 -12.61 -17.59
C ARG A 47 -7.68 -12.04 -16.32
N ILE A 48 -7.03 -10.87 -16.47
CA ILE A 48 -6.63 -10.07 -15.32
C ILE A 48 -7.89 -9.71 -14.51
N GLN A 49 -7.82 -9.92 -13.21
CA GLN A 49 -8.96 -9.67 -12.33
C GLN A 49 -8.99 -8.22 -11.88
N PHE A 50 -10.16 -7.60 -11.95
CA PHE A 50 -10.41 -6.33 -11.30
C PHE A 50 -10.74 -6.63 -9.82
N GLY A 51 -9.79 -6.30 -8.96
CA GLY A 51 -9.94 -6.50 -7.52
C GLY A 51 -10.32 -5.22 -6.80
N THR A 52 -10.42 -5.32 -5.50
CA THR A 52 -10.80 -4.23 -4.59
C THR A 52 -9.85 -3.01 -4.60
N ALA A 53 -8.67 -3.12 -5.20
CA ALA A 53 -7.75 -2.00 -5.40
C ALA A 53 -7.60 -1.63 -6.89
N GLY A 54 -8.54 -2.07 -7.76
CA GLY A 54 -8.45 -1.89 -9.19
C GLY A 54 -7.70 -3.04 -9.89
N LEU A 55 -7.01 -2.76 -11.01
CA LEU A 55 -6.22 -3.73 -11.75
C LEU A 55 -4.79 -3.79 -11.23
N ARG A 56 -4.25 -5.00 -11.10
CA ARG A 56 -2.84 -5.22 -10.83
C ARG A 56 -2.33 -6.44 -11.60
N GLY A 57 -1.27 -6.28 -12.38
CA GLY A 57 -0.70 -7.39 -13.13
C GLY A 57 0.66 -7.10 -13.72
N ARG A 58 1.28 -8.17 -14.23
CA ARG A 58 2.54 -8.11 -15.00
C ARG A 58 2.32 -7.33 -16.28
N MET A 59 3.26 -6.43 -16.61
CA MET A 59 3.29 -5.73 -17.89
C MET A 59 3.74 -6.69 -18.99
N ALA A 60 2.80 -7.17 -19.80
CA ALA A 60 3.04 -8.08 -20.93
C ALA A 60 1.78 -8.18 -21.80
N ALA A 61 1.92 -8.75 -22.99
CA ALA A 61 0.79 -9.12 -23.84
C ALA A 61 -0.03 -10.27 -23.21
N GLY A 62 -1.34 -10.23 -23.40
CA GLY A 62 -2.27 -11.26 -22.96
C GLY A 62 -3.36 -10.75 -22.02
N PHE A 63 -4.49 -11.45 -22.01
CA PHE A 63 -5.67 -11.08 -21.21
C PHE A 63 -5.44 -11.16 -19.69
N SER A 64 -4.48 -11.95 -19.24
CA SER A 64 -4.12 -12.05 -17.80
C SER A 64 -3.09 -11.02 -17.36
N CYS A 65 -2.60 -10.18 -18.27
CA CYS A 65 -1.54 -9.23 -18.05
C CYS A 65 -2.05 -7.79 -18.10
N MET A 66 -1.26 -6.85 -17.59
CA MET A 66 -1.50 -5.42 -17.68
C MET A 66 -0.94 -4.90 -19.00
N ASN A 67 -1.78 -4.35 -19.85
CA ASN A 67 -1.44 -3.78 -21.16
C ASN A 67 -2.53 -2.82 -21.63
N SER A 68 -2.33 -2.19 -22.78
CA SER A 68 -3.28 -1.21 -23.33
C SER A 68 -4.69 -1.78 -23.49
N LEU A 69 -4.85 -3.01 -23.99
CA LEU A 69 -6.16 -3.63 -24.19
C LEU A 69 -6.89 -3.89 -22.86
N THR A 70 -6.21 -4.47 -21.90
CA THR A 70 -6.83 -4.79 -20.59
C THR A 70 -7.20 -3.54 -19.81
N VAL A 71 -6.42 -2.45 -19.92
CA VAL A 71 -6.76 -1.13 -19.36
C VAL A 71 -8.00 -0.55 -20.04
N ILE A 72 -8.08 -0.59 -21.37
CA ILE A 72 -9.28 -0.14 -22.10
C ILE A 72 -10.51 -0.89 -21.59
N GLN A 73 -10.44 -2.23 -21.55
CA GLN A 73 -11.57 -3.08 -21.13
C GLN A 73 -12.03 -2.80 -19.72
N ALA A 74 -11.09 -2.66 -18.78
CA ALA A 74 -11.43 -2.31 -17.40
C ALA A 74 -12.05 -0.93 -17.29
N SER A 75 -11.50 0.05 -17.99
CA SER A 75 -12.01 1.42 -17.98
C SER A 75 -13.39 1.53 -18.63
N GLN A 76 -13.66 0.74 -19.69
CA GLN A 76 -14.98 0.66 -20.31
C GLN A 76 -16.04 0.11 -19.34
N GLY A 77 -15.73 -0.99 -18.65
CA GLY A 77 -16.63 -1.57 -17.66
C GLY A 77 -16.89 -0.61 -16.51
N LEU A 78 -15.83 0.03 -15.99
CA LEU A 78 -15.97 1.03 -14.92
C LEU A 78 -16.81 2.25 -15.38
N ALA A 79 -16.57 2.79 -16.57
CA ALA A 79 -17.33 3.91 -17.11
C ALA A 79 -18.80 3.56 -17.34
N LYS A 80 -19.07 2.34 -17.83
CA LYS A 80 -20.43 1.84 -18.02
C LYS A 80 -21.15 1.67 -16.69
N TYR A 81 -20.51 1.04 -15.72
CA TYR A 81 -21.04 0.89 -14.37
C TYR A 81 -21.40 2.25 -13.74
N MET A 82 -20.47 3.21 -13.78
CA MET A 82 -20.69 4.55 -13.24
C MET A 82 -21.87 5.26 -13.89
N LYS A 83 -22.01 5.15 -15.21
CA LYS A 83 -23.13 5.76 -15.94
C LYS A 83 -24.47 5.11 -15.61
N GLU A 84 -24.49 3.80 -15.40
CA GLU A 84 -25.70 3.03 -15.19
C GLU A 84 -26.22 3.15 -13.74
N PHE A 85 -25.33 3.07 -12.78
CA PHE A 85 -25.71 3.04 -11.36
C PHE A 85 -25.54 4.37 -10.62
N HIS A 86 -24.84 5.36 -11.22
CA HIS A 86 -24.55 6.66 -10.61
C HIS A 86 -24.75 7.81 -11.60
N SER A 87 -25.76 7.71 -12.45
CA SER A 87 -26.04 8.68 -13.53
C SER A 87 -26.18 10.13 -13.05
N GLU A 88 -26.67 10.33 -11.84
CA GLU A 88 -26.83 11.64 -11.20
C GLU A 88 -25.49 12.33 -10.91
N LEU A 89 -24.41 11.56 -10.79
CA LEU A 89 -23.06 12.08 -10.54
C LEU A 89 -22.21 12.23 -11.80
N VAL A 90 -22.68 11.72 -12.94
CA VAL A 90 -21.97 11.80 -14.23
C VAL A 90 -21.51 13.24 -14.57
N PRO A 91 -22.31 14.30 -14.38
CA PRO A 91 -21.86 15.68 -14.68
C PRO A 91 -20.65 16.15 -13.87
N ARG A 92 -20.36 15.51 -12.71
CA ARG A 92 -19.21 15.86 -11.87
C ARG A 92 -17.88 15.35 -12.46
N GLY A 93 -17.95 14.32 -13.31
CA GLY A 93 -16.80 13.75 -13.99
C GLY A 93 -15.90 12.88 -13.11
N VAL A 94 -14.82 12.42 -13.70
CA VAL A 94 -13.81 11.58 -13.04
C VAL A 94 -12.46 12.27 -13.02
N ILE A 95 -11.68 12.04 -11.98
CA ILE A 95 -10.29 12.49 -11.86
C ILE A 95 -9.39 11.37 -12.38
N ILE A 96 -8.48 11.68 -13.31
CA ILE A 96 -7.50 10.69 -13.80
C ILE A 96 -6.09 11.24 -13.63
N GLY A 97 -5.28 10.53 -12.86
CA GLY A 97 -3.86 10.82 -12.64
C GLY A 97 -2.97 9.64 -13.01
N HIS A 98 -1.68 9.92 -13.14
CA HIS A 98 -0.65 8.90 -13.39
C HIS A 98 0.67 9.29 -12.74
N ASP A 99 1.50 8.30 -12.42
CA ASP A 99 2.88 8.50 -12.00
C ASP A 99 3.84 8.66 -13.20
N ALA A 100 5.16 8.62 -12.93
CA ALA A 100 6.17 8.80 -13.95
C ALA A 100 6.67 7.49 -14.59
N ARG A 101 6.07 6.34 -14.30
CA ARG A 101 6.53 5.04 -14.82
C ARG A 101 6.19 4.85 -16.28
N HIS A 102 6.91 3.91 -16.93
CA HIS A 102 6.62 3.51 -18.30
C HIS A 102 5.14 3.12 -18.47
N ASN A 103 4.52 3.60 -19.51
CA ASN A 103 3.11 3.41 -19.88
C ASN A 103 2.07 4.07 -18.98
N SER A 104 2.39 4.63 -17.81
CA SER A 104 1.38 5.21 -16.91
C SER A 104 0.57 6.32 -17.58
N ALA A 105 1.23 7.27 -18.26
CA ALA A 105 0.56 8.35 -19.00
C ALA A 105 -0.33 7.82 -20.14
N ARG A 106 0.18 6.82 -20.90
CA ARG A 106 -0.59 6.20 -21.99
C ARG A 106 -1.84 5.50 -21.46
N PHE A 107 -1.71 4.71 -20.41
CA PHE A 107 -2.84 4.00 -19.82
C PHE A 107 -3.87 4.95 -19.21
N ALA A 108 -3.43 6.05 -18.60
CA ALA A 108 -4.32 7.11 -18.13
C ALA A 108 -5.12 7.73 -19.29
N THR A 109 -4.47 7.98 -20.43
CA THR A 109 -5.13 8.48 -21.66
C THR A 109 -6.16 7.49 -22.21
N LEU A 110 -5.82 6.19 -22.28
CA LEU A 110 -6.75 5.15 -22.72
C LEU A 110 -7.95 5.02 -21.76
N ALA A 111 -7.72 5.13 -20.46
CA ALA A 111 -8.80 5.18 -19.47
C ALA A 111 -9.71 6.40 -19.70
N ALA A 112 -9.14 7.58 -19.95
CA ALA A 112 -9.90 8.79 -20.24
C ALA A 112 -10.85 8.63 -21.43
N ASN A 113 -10.39 7.99 -22.51
CA ASN A 113 -11.21 7.72 -23.68
C ASN A 113 -12.49 6.93 -23.36
N ALA A 114 -12.39 5.94 -22.48
CA ALA A 114 -13.54 5.12 -22.09
C ALA A 114 -14.62 5.95 -21.37
N PHE A 115 -14.22 6.86 -20.46
CA PHE A 115 -15.16 7.75 -19.77
C PHE A 115 -15.79 8.76 -20.71
N ILE A 116 -15.00 9.38 -21.60
CA ILE A 116 -15.46 10.34 -22.59
C ILE A 116 -16.47 9.69 -23.53
N ALA A 117 -16.24 8.44 -23.97
CA ALA A 117 -17.18 7.69 -24.80
C ALA A 117 -18.54 7.45 -24.15
N GLN A 118 -18.61 7.50 -22.81
CA GLN A 118 -19.86 7.46 -22.07
C GLN A 118 -20.45 8.83 -21.73
N GLY A 119 -19.86 9.92 -22.22
CA GLY A 119 -20.28 11.29 -21.92
C GLY A 119 -19.92 11.75 -20.52
N ILE A 120 -18.94 11.11 -19.87
CA ILE A 120 -18.46 11.47 -18.53
C ILE A 120 -17.30 12.45 -18.68
N PRO A 121 -17.35 13.66 -18.09
CA PRO A 121 -16.23 14.59 -18.08
C PRO A 121 -15.01 14.01 -17.38
N VAL A 122 -13.82 14.29 -17.91
CA VAL A 122 -12.55 13.85 -17.37
C VAL A 122 -11.69 15.04 -16.96
N TRP A 123 -11.31 15.08 -15.68
CA TRP A 123 -10.31 15.97 -15.13
C TRP A 123 -8.97 15.25 -15.13
N PHE A 124 -8.13 15.58 -16.11
CA PHE A 124 -6.92 14.83 -16.41
C PHE A 124 -5.67 15.55 -15.88
N PHE A 125 -4.81 14.82 -15.20
CA PHE A 125 -3.50 15.30 -14.79
C PHE A 125 -2.52 15.15 -15.95
N SER A 126 -2.18 16.24 -16.61
CA SER A 126 -1.32 16.25 -17.80
C SER A 126 0.17 15.97 -17.51
N GLY A 127 0.56 15.93 -16.24
CA GLY A 127 1.89 15.56 -15.78
C GLY A 127 1.85 14.51 -14.68
N PRO A 128 3.00 13.90 -14.36
CA PRO A 128 3.09 12.94 -13.25
C PRO A 128 2.64 13.56 -11.93
N ALA A 129 1.84 12.84 -11.17
CA ALA A 129 1.27 13.29 -9.92
C ALA A 129 1.55 12.31 -8.78
N VAL A 130 1.61 12.82 -7.57
CA VAL A 130 1.64 12.00 -6.36
C VAL A 130 0.28 11.30 -6.20
N THR A 131 0.30 10.02 -5.83
CA THR A 131 -0.92 9.21 -5.71
C THR A 131 -2.00 9.86 -4.83
N PRO A 132 -1.71 10.44 -3.65
CA PRO A 132 -2.73 11.04 -2.79
C PRO A 132 -3.45 12.26 -3.40
N ALA A 133 -2.90 12.89 -4.43
CA ALA A 133 -3.57 14.01 -5.09
C ALA A 133 -4.87 13.60 -5.81
N VAL A 134 -4.99 12.34 -6.24
CA VAL A 134 -6.20 11.84 -6.91
C VAL A 134 -7.37 11.66 -5.92
N PRO A 135 -7.27 10.88 -4.84
CA PRO A 135 -8.36 10.77 -3.86
C PRO A 135 -8.69 12.10 -3.18
N PHE A 136 -7.69 12.97 -2.94
CA PHE A 136 -7.93 14.33 -2.50
C PHE A 136 -8.82 15.09 -3.51
N ALA A 137 -8.46 15.09 -4.80
CA ALA A 137 -9.22 15.79 -5.83
C ALA A 137 -10.65 15.23 -5.99
N VAL A 138 -10.84 13.92 -5.81
CA VAL A 138 -12.19 13.30 -5.83
C VAL A 138 -13.08 13.95 -4.77
N THR A 139 -12.61 14.07 -3.54
CA THR A 139 -13.39 14.67 -2.44
C THR A 139 -13.52 16.18 -2.57
N ASP A 140 -12.45 16.88 -2.91
CA ASP A 140 -12.40 18.35 -3.03
C ASP A 140 -13.33 18.87 -4.14
N MET A 141 -13.37 18.18 -5.28
CA MET A 141 -14.26 18.50 -6.40
C MET A 141 -15.61 17.80 -6.32
N ARG A 142 -15.83 16.92 -5.37
CA ARG A 142 -16.99 16.03 -5.29
C ARG A 142 -17.18 15.25 -6.59
N ALA A 143 -16.08 14.79 -7.18
CA ALA A 143 -16.11 14.04 -8.43
C ALA A 143 -16.82 12.68 -8.26
N LEU A 144 -17.25 12.10 -9.37
CA LEU A 144 -17.90 10.79 -9.42
C LEU A 144 -16.94 9.69 -8.95
N ALA A 145 -15.70 9.72 -9.45
CA ALA A 145 -14.67 8.73 -9.16
C ALA A 145 -13.27 9.28 -9.45
N GLY A 146 -12.24 8.51 -9.08
CA GLY A 146 -10.84 8.76 -9.44
C GLY A 146 -10.16 7.49 -9.92
N VAL A 147 -9.21 7.65 -10.85
CA VAL A 147 -8.34 6.58 -11.34
C VAL A 147 -6.90 7.08 -11.26
N MET A 148 -6.06 6.36 -10.52
CA MET A 148 -4.63 6.62 -10.46
C MET A 148 -3.88 5.46 -11.11
N VAL A 149 -3.15 5.74 -12.18
CA VAL A 149 -2.31 4.76 -12.86
C VAL A 149 -0.90 4.83 -12.29
N THR A 150 -0.55 3.83 -11.50
CA THR A 150 0.74 3.74 -10.80
C THR A 150 1.18 2.29 -10.65
N ALA A 151 2.31 2.06 -10.00
CA ALA A 151 2.72 0.74 -9.55
C ALA A 151 3.42 0.85 -8.21
N SER A 152 2.69 0.59 -7.17
CA SER A 152 3.31 0.38 -5.86
C SER A 152 4.25 -0.84 -5.96
N HIS A 153 5.55 -0.68 -5.62
CA HIS A 153 6.57 -1.75 -5.49
C HIS A 153 6.69 -2.74 -6.67
N ALA A 154 6.98 -2.28 -7.86
CA ALA A 154 7.28 -3.20 -8.95
C ALA A 154 8.74 -3.63 -8.94
N THR A 155 8.96 -4.92 -8.74
CA THR A 155 10.25 -5.59 -8.93
C THR A 155 10.70 -5.52 -10.38
N LYS A 156 11.95 -5.09 -10.61
CA LYS A 156 12.69 -5.51 -11.79
C LYS A 156 13.00 -7.01 -11.62
N CYS A 157 12.16 -7.89 -12.15
CA CYS A 157 12.51 -9.31 -12.18
C CYS A 157 13.55 -9.53 -13.29
N LEU A 158 14.82 -9.56 -12.92
CA LEU A 158 15.92 -9.93 -13.80
C LEU A 158 15.93 -11.47 -13.88
N VAL A 159 15.42 -12.04 -14.97
CA VAL A 159 15.62 -13.46 -15.29
C VAL A 159 16.65 -13.52 -16.42
N PRO A 160 17.87 -14.07 -16.18
CA PRO A 160 18.81 -14.34 -17.26
C PRO A 160 18.25 -15.44 -18.19
N PRO A 161 18.53 -15.40 -19.52
CA PRO A 161 19.50 -14.57 -20.22
C PRO A 161 18.97 -13.32 -20.94
N TYR A 162 17.65 -13.03 -20.84
CA TYR A 162 17.08 -11.85 -21.49
C TYR A 162 16.67 -10.82 -20.42
N ARG A 163 17.21 -9.59 -20.54
CA ARG A 163 16.81 -8.44 -19.70
C ARG A 163 15.38 -8.00 -20.04
N VAL A 164 14.40 -8.73 -19.57
CA VAL A 164 13.00 -8.29 -19.61
C VAL A 164 12.65 -7.83 -18.20
N SER A 165 12.60 -6.53 -17.99
CA SER A 165 12.10 -5.96 -16.74
C SER A 165 10.58 -6.12 -16.72
N PHE A 166 10.07 -6.98 -15.84
CA PHE A 166 8.64 -7.07 -15.59
C PHE A 166 8.25 -5.95 -14.63
N GLN A 167 7.51 -4.97 -15.13
CA GLN A 167 6.85 -3.97 -14.29
C GLN A 167 5.42 -4.46 -14.00
N PHE A 168 5.00 -4.33 -12.74
CA PHE A 168 3.60 -4.46 -12.36
C PHE A 168 3.03 -3.06 -12.30
N LEU A 169 1.97 -2.78 -13.03
CA LEU A 169 1.20 -1.55 -12.90
C LEU A 169 -0.09 -1.84 -12.14
N THR A 170 -0.50 -0.87 -11.35
CA THR A 170 -1.76 -0.88 -10.63
C THR A 170 -2.58 0.32 -11.09
N SER A 171 -3.85 0.12 -11.37
CA SER A 171 -4.81 1.21 -11.53
C SER A 171 -5.67 1.24 -10.28
N SER A 172 -5.35 2.13 -9.33
CA SER A 172 -6.19 2.33 -8.15
C SER A 172 -7.42 3.13 -8.53
N SER A 173 -8.59 2.61 -8.18
CA SER A 173 -9.88 3.24 -8.45
C SER A 173 -10.52 3.71 -7.14
N TYR A 174 -10.91 4.98 -7.12
CA TYR A 174 -11.54 5.66 -5.98
C TYR A 174 -12.98 5.99 -6.31
N PHE A 175 -13.84 5.96 -5.30
CA PHE A 175 -15.24 6.36 -5.44
C PHE A 175 -15.48 7.76 -4.88
N LYS A 176 -16.71 8.29 -5.01
CA LYS A 176 -17.12 9.66 -4.62
C LYS A 176 -16.76 10.06 -3.19
N ASN A 177 -16.52 9.12 -2.31
CA ASN A 177 -16.09 9.33 -0.92
C ASN A 177 -14.56 9.50 -0.77
N GLY A 178 -13.79 9.40 -1.86
CA GLY A 178 -12.33 9.48 -1.86
C GLY A 178 -11.63 8.21 -1.40
N CYS A 179 -12.37 7.15 -1.07
CA CYS A 179 -11.80 5.85 -0.70
C CYS A 179 -11.64 4.94 -1.91
N GLN A 180 -10.70 4.01 -1.83
CA GLN A 180 -10.60 2.94 -2.81
C GLN A 180 -11.88 2.10 -2.82
N ILE A 181 -12.23 1.60 -4.00
CA ILE A 181 -13.38 0.72 -4.22
C ILE A 181 -13.22 -0.56 -3.40
N ASN A 182 -14.29 -0.99 -2.73
CA ASN A 182 -14.34 -2.23 -1.99
C ASN A 182 -15.62 -3.03 -2.30
N THR A 183 -15.75 -4.22 -1.72
CA THR A 183 -16.91 -5.09 -1.83
C THR A 183 -18.17 -4.39 -1.27
N PRO A 184 -19.35 -4.50 -1.97
CA PRO A 184 -19.65 -5.36 -3.14
C PRO A 184 -19.36 -4.71 -4.50
N MET A 185 -19.02 -3.44 -4.56
CA MET A 185 -18.88 -2.63 -5.78
C MET A 185 -17.80 -3.19 -6.73
N ASP A 186 -16.70 -3.74 -6.21
CA ASP A 186 -15.64 -4.37 -6.99
C ASP A 186 -16.16 -5.52 -7.86
N LYS A 187 -17.08 -6.33 -7.33
CA LYS A 187 -17.72 -7.42 -8.08
C LYS A 187 -18.64 -6.88 -9.17
N GLU A 188 -19.47 -5.90 -8.85
CA GLU A 188 -20.40 -5.29 -9.81
C GLU A 188 -19.62 -4.64 -10.99
N ILE A 189 -18.50 -3.98 -10.70
CA ILE A 189 -17.60 -3.43 -11.72
C ILE A 189 -16.97 -4.56 -12.53
N SER A 190 -16.51 -5.65 -11.91
CA SER A 190 -15.96 -6.80 -12.62
C SER A 190 -16.96 -7.40 -13.59
N ASP A 191 -18.22 -7.59 -13.17
CA ASP A 191 -19.30 -8.08 -14.02
C ASP A 191 -19.57 -7.11 -15.21
N SER A 192 -19.51 -5.80 -14.96
CA SER A 192 -19.61 -4.79 -16.01
C SER A 192 -18.43 -4.82 -16.98
N ILE A 193 -17.20 -5.09 -16.51
CA ILE A 193 -16.01 -5.26 -17.36
C ILE A 193 -16.22 -6.45 -18.29
N ASP A 194 -16.64 -7.58 -17.76
CA ASP A 194 -16.85 -8.81 -18.55
C ASP A 194 -17.95 -8.65 -19.60
N ALA A 195 -18.92 -7.78 -19.36
CA ALA A 195 -19.95 -7.41 -20.34
C ALA A 195 -19.49 -6.41 -21.41
N ASN A 196 -18.31 -5.75 -21.24
CA ASN A 196 -17.83 -4.67 -22.13
C ASN A 196 -16.40 -4.89 -22.60
N LEU A 197 -16.07 -6.08 -23.07
CA LEU A 197 -14.69 -6.47 -23.43
C LEU A 197 -14.24 -5.98 -24.82
N GLN A 198 -15.17 -5.83 -25.76
CA GLN A 198 -14.79 -5.33 -27.10
C GLN A 198 -14.45 -3.84 -27.02
N PRO A 199 -13.27 -3.42 -27.51
CA PRO A 199 -12.90 -2.01 -27.49
C PRO A 199 -13.92 -1.14 -28.23
N TRP A 200 -14.36 -0.06 -27.58
CA TRP A 200 -15.30 0.88 -28.19
C TRP A 200 -14.63 1.74 -29.26
N PRO A 201 -15.39 2.37 -30.16
CA PRO A 201 -14.85 3.34 -31.09
C PRO A 201 -14.02 4.41 -30.36
N ASN A 202 -12.86 4.75 -30.90
CA ASN A 202 -11.90 5.70 -30.33
C ASN A 202 -11.24 5.29 -28.99
N ALA A 203 -11.45 4.05 -28.50
CA ALA A 203 -10.80 3.58 -27.28
C ALA A 203 -9.26 3.65 -27.35
N TRP A 204 -8.70 3.48 -28.54
CA TRP A 204 -7.26 3.51 -28.82
C TRP A 204 -6.69 4.88 -29.18
N ALA A 205 -7.49 5.95 -29.13
CA ALA A 205 -7.01 7.29 -29.47
C ALA A 205 -5.85 7.73 -28.56
N GLU A 206 -4.78 8.23 -29.17
CA GLU A 206 -3.60 8.71 -28.44
C GLU A 206 -3.85 10.03 -27.71
N SER A 207 -4.84 10.80 -28.16
CA SER A 207 -5.26 12.04 -27.53
C SER A 207 -6.78 12.16 -27.59
N PRO A 208 -7.45 12.31 -26.44
CA PRO A 208 -8.87 12.56 -26.42
C PRO A 208 -9.20 13.92 -27.04
N VAL A 209 -10.02 13.93 -28.08
CA VAL A 209 -10.52 15.16 -28.70
C VAL A 209 -11.98 15.35 -28.27
N SER A 210 -12.18 16.06 -27.16
CA SER A 210 -13.53 16.28 -26.62
C SER A 210 -13.54 17.47 -25.66
N GLU A 211 -14.61 18.25 -25.66
CA GLU A 211 -14.86 19.30 -24.65
C GLU A 211 -15.01 18.71 -23.23
N LEU A 212 -15.24 17.40 -23.13
CA LEU A 212 -15.29 16.68 -21.86
C LEU A 212 -13.89 16.40 -21.29
N PHE A 213 -12.82 16.54 -22.07
CA PHE A 213 -11.44 16.32 -21.65
C PHE A 213 -10.79 17.61 -21.15
N ARG A 214 -10.46 17.69 -19.88
CA ARG A 214 -9.91 18.86 -19.19
C ARG A 214 -8.48 18.56 -18.73
N SER A 215 -7.51 18.77 -19.62
CA SER A 215 -6.09 18.45 -19.39
C SER A 215 -5.36 19.42 -18.43
N ASP A 216 -5.88 20.62 -18.21
CA ASP A 216 -5.24 21.62 -17.33
C ASP A 216 -5.54 21.41 -15.83
N SER A 217 -6.25 20.35 -15.50
CA SER A 217 -6.68 20.06 -14.12
C SER A 217 -5.51 19.92 -13.14
N TYR A 218 -4.37 19.38 -13.61
CA TYR A 218 -3.17 19.25 -12.79
C TYR A 218 -2.69 20.59 -12.21
N LYS A 219 -2.66 21.66 -13.04
CA LYS A 219 -2.24 23.00 -12.62
C LYS A 219 -3.17 23.64 -11.58
N GLN A 220 -4.41 23.16 -11.49
CA GLN A 220 -5.41 23.68 -10.55
C GLN A 220 -5.49 22.81 -9.28
N LEU A 221 -5.46 21.50 -9.42
CA LEU A 221 -5.71 20.56 -8.33
C LEU A 221 -4.48 20.29 -7.46
N LEU A 222 -3.28 20.22 -8.06
CA LEU A 222 -2.06 20.01 -7.29
C LEU A 222 -1.79 21.16 -6.29
N PRO A 223 -1.92 22.45 -6.66
CA PRO A 223 -1.80 23.54 -5.69
C PRO A 223 -2.85 23.48 -4.57
N ARG A 224 -4.07 23.03 -4.85
CA ARG A 224 -5.11 22.86 -3.81
C ARG A 224 -4.75 21.76 -2.84
N TYR A 225 -4.23 20.63 -3.33
CA TYR A 225 -3.71 19.54 -2.50
C TYR A 225 -2.54 20.03 -1.63
N THR A 226 -1.50 20.62 -2.22
CA THR A 226 -0.34 21.10 -1.46
C THR A 226 -0.70 22.19 -0.45
N THR A 227 -1.66 23.06 -0.77
CA THR A 227 -2.22 24.04 0.16
C THR A 227 -2.94 23.36 1.34
N ARG A 228 -3.70 22.28 1.09
CA ARG A 228 -4.35 21.53 2.17
C ARG A 228 -3.31 20.85 3.06
N VAL A 229 -2.31 20.20 2.48
CA VAL A 229 -1.18 19.59 3.23
C VAL A 229 -0.45 20.65 4.07
N TRP A 230 -0.18 21.82 3.47
CA TRP A 230 0.45 22.95 4.17
C TRP A 230 -0.37 23.42 5.37
N HIS A 231 -1.67 23.65 5.19
CA HIS A 231 -2.57 24.08 6.27
C HIS A 231 -2.66 23.01 7.37
N TYR A 232 -2.83 21.75 6.99
CA TYR A 232 -2.92 20.65 7.95
C TYR A 232 -1.63 20.52 8.76
N SER A 233 -0.47 20.46 8.12
CA SER A 233 0.83 20.37 8.81
C SER A 233 1.08 21.55 9.74
N LYS A 234 0.68 22.77 9.33
CA LYS A 234 0.81 23.96 10.16
C LYS A 234 -0.14 23.94 11.36
N SER A 235 -1.34 23.37 11.23
CA SER A 235 -2.30 23.26 12.34
C SER A 235 -1.81 22.30 13.44
N THR A 236 -0.89 21.40 13.12
CA THR A 236 -0.31 20.47 14.11
C THR A 236 0.77 21.10 15.00
N VAL A 237 1.12 22.36 14.81
CA VAL A 237 2.07 23.11 15.68
C VAL A 237 1.54 24.50 15.97
N GLN A 238 1.56 24.93 17.23
CA GLN A 238 1.09 26.26 17.65
C GLN A 238 2.00 27.38 17.13
N ASN A 239 3.33 27.15 17.19
CA ASN A 239 4.33 28.06 16.63
C ASN A 239 5.20 27.27 15.68
N TRP A 240 5.26 27.68 14.41
CA TRP A 240 6.09 27.02 13.43
C TRP A 240 7.56 27.12 13.84
N ILE A 241 8.18 25.96 14.04
CA ILE A 241 9.58 25.80 14.37
C ILE A 241 10.22 25.06 13.21
N TYR A 242 11.43 25.48 12.82
CA TYR A 242 12.13 24.79 11.74
C TYR A 242 12.60 23.41 12.22
N PRO A 243 12.39 22.37 11.41
CA PRO A 243 12.89 21.04 11.71
C PRO A 243 14.42 21.00 11.69
N ARG A 244 15.02 20.00 12.31
CA ARG A 244 16.44 19.70 12.19
C ARG A 244 16.81 19.45 10.72
N PRO A 245 18.05 19.75 10.31
CA PRO A 245 18.53 19.46 8.96
C PRO A 245 18.38 18.00 8.60
N PHE A 246 17.93 17.71 7.36
CA PHE A 246 17.70 16.35 6.89
C PHE A 246 18.12 16.13 5.44
N VAL A 247 18.23 14.85 5.05
CA VAL A 247 18.35 14.41 3.66
C VAL A 247 17.01 13.86 3.19
N TYR A 248 16.63 14.18 1.96
CA TYR A 248 15.40 13.69 1.32
C TYR A 248 15.70 12.87 0.08
N THR A 249 15.04 11.73 -0.07
CA THR A 249 15.00 10.98 -1.33
C THR A 249 13.57 10.57 -1.71
N PRO A 250 13.13 10.84 -2.94
CA PRO A 250 11.91 10.30 -3.53
C PRO A 250 12.13 8.96 -4.26
N LEU A 251 13.31 8.35 -4.19
CA LEU A 251 13.66 7.09 -4.89
C LEU A 251 13.31 7.11 -6.39
N HIS A 252 13.69 8.17 -7.10
CA HIS A 252 13.32 8.43 -8.51
C HIS A 252 11.80 8.57 -8.74
N GLY A 253 11.06 8.92 -7.71
CA GLY A 253 9.60 9.01 -7.74
C GLY A 253 9.06 10.44 -7.86
N VAL A 254 7.73 10.53 -7.93
CA VAL A 254 7.01 11.80 -8.11
C VAL A 254 7.01 12.69 -6.87
N GLY A 255 7.40 12.17 -5.71
CA GLY A 255 7.57 12.97 -4.48
C GLY A 255 8.58 14.10 -4.66
N GLY A 256 9.62 13.91 -5.53
CA GLY A 256 10.60 14.92 -5.87
C GLY A 256 10.02 16.18 -6.52
N LEU A 257 8.86 16.06 -7.17
CA LEU A 257 8.15 17.17 -7.81
C LEU A 257 7.34 18.03 -6.83
N VAL A 258 7.12 17.55 -5.60
CA VAL A 258 6.16 18.16 -4.67
C VAL A 258 6.82 18.53 -3.33
N LEU A 259 7.46 17.58 -2.65
CA LEU A 259 7.92 17.77 -1.27
C LEU A 259 8.98 18.88 -1.12
N PRO A 260 10.00 19.01 -2.01
CA PRO A 260 10.99 20.08 -1.88
C PRO A 260 10.37 21.48 -1.98
N ASP A 261 9.42 21.69 -2.89
CA ASP A 261 8.74 22.98 -3.04
C ASP A 261 7.80 23.28 -1.87
N LEU A 262 7.12 22.26 -1.36
CA LEU A 262 6.30 22.37 -0.17
C LEU A 262 7.14 22.75 1.05
N CYS A 263 8.30 22.11 1.26
CA CYS A 263 9.26 22.47 2.31
C CYS A 263 9.69 23.94 2.20
N ARG A 264 10.12 24.37 1.00
CA ARG A 264 10.55 25.76 0.76
C ARG A 264 9.40 26.77 1.03
N SER A 265 8.16 26.43 0.66
CA SER A 265 6.99 27.29 0.90
C SER A 265 6.70 27.51 2.38
N LEU A 266 7.14 26.58 3.24
CA LEU A 266 7.09 26.67 4.71
C LEU A 266 8.36 27.29 5.32
N GLY A 267 9.33 27.71 4.49
CA GLY A 267 10.60 28.24 4.95
C GLY A 267 11.59 27.19 5.44
N ILE A 268 11.30 25.90 5.20
CA ILE A 268 12.23 24.80 5.48
C ILE A 268 13.26 24.77 4.33
N THR A 269 14.47 25.26 4.60
CA THR A 269 15.53 25.40 3.58
C THR A 269 16.76 24.55 3.87
N ASP A 270 16.95 24.11 5.11
CA ASP A 270 18.11 23.30 5.50
C ASP A 270 17.84 21.80 5.29
N PHE A 271 17.71 21.43 4.02
CA PHE A 271 17.68 20.01 3.62
C PHE A 271 18.48 19.81 2.34
N THR A 272 18.95 18.58 2.13
CA THR A 272 19.65 18.15 0.92
C THR A 272 18.86 17.02 0.27
N SER A 273 18.46 17.19 -0.99
CA SER A 273 17.89 16.10 -1.77
C SER A 273 18.98 15.22 -2.35
N VAL A 274 18.78 13.89 -2.37
CA VAL A 274 19.66 12.96 -3.09
C VAL A 274 19.57 13.25 -4.58
N LYS A 275 20.58 13.89 -5.13
CA LYS A 275 20.59 14.46 -6.47
C LYS A 275 20.29 13.42 -7.55
N GLU A 276 20.87 12.24 -7.41
CA GLU A 276 20.74 11.13 -8.36
C GLU A 276 19.33 10.55 -8.41
N GLN A 277 18.54 10.72 -7.33
CA GLN A 277 17.22 10.15 -7.16
C GLN A 277 16.09 11.18 -7.16
N LEU A 278 16.39 12.48 -7.28
CA LEU A 278 15.41 13.56 -7.11
C LEU A 278 14.38 13.60 -8.25
N GLU A 279 14.87 13.50 -9.49
CA GLU A 279 14.01 13.54 -10.66
C GLU A 279 13.34 12.19 -10.90
N PRO A 280 12.04 12.16 -11.25
CA PRO A 280 11.34 10.94 -11.59
C PRO A 280 12.02 10.21 -12.76
N ASN A 281 12.33 8.94 -12.56
CA ASN A 281 12.95 8.12 -13.61
C ASN A 281 12.34 6.70 -13.60
N PRO A 282 11.63 6.30 -14.68
CA PRO A 282 10.94 5.02 -14.73
C PRO A 282 11.88 3.79 -14.73
N ASP A 283 13.17 4.00 -14.97
CA ASP A 283 14.18 2.92 -15.00
C ASP A 283 14.85 2.68 -13.63
N PHE A 284 14.64 3.57 -12.65
CA PHE A 284 15.23 3.46 -11.30
C PHE A 284 16.72 3.08 -11.32
N PRO A 285 17.61 3.87 -11.97
CA PRO A 285 18.96 3.43 -12.30
C PRO A 285 19.83 3.11 -11.10
N THR A 286 19.57 3.70 -9.94
CA THR A 286 20.36 3.50 -8.72
C THR A 286 19.77 2.41 -7.80
N LEU A 287 18.61 1.84 -8.14
CA LEU A 287 17.86 0.93 -7.27
C LEU A 287 17.38 -0.29 -8.02
N PRO A 288 17.67 -1.51 -7.55
CA PRO A 288 17.01 -2.70 -8.08
C PRO A 288 15.53 -2.76 -7.67
N PHE A 289 15.19 -2.13 -6.53
CA PHE A 289 13.88 -2.17 -5.91
C PHE A 289 13.56 -0.82 -5.23
N PRO A 290 12.70 0.01 -5.80
CA PRO A 290 12.42 1.33 -5.26
C PRO A 290 11.38 1.30 -4.13
N ASN A 291 11.66 0.59 -3.04
CA ASN A 291 10.85 0.55 -1.83
C ASN A 291 11.71 0.92 -0.63
N PRO A 292 11.37 1.94 0.17
CA PRO A 292 12.16 2.35 1.32
C PRO A 292 12.38 1.26 2.38
N GLU A 293 11.53 0.22 2.43
CA GLU A 293 11.68 -0.91 3.36
C GLU A 293 12.73 -1.93 2.91
N GLU A 294 13.13 -1.90 1.64
CA GLU A 294 14.09 -2.87 1.12
C GLU A 294 15.52 -2.51 1.50
N SER A 295 16.29 -3.52 1.83
CA SER A 295 17.72 -3.36 2.16
C SER A 295 18.46 -2.70 1.01
N GLY A 296 19.24 -1.67 1.31
CA GLY A 296 20.01 -0.90 0.32
C GLY A 296 19.23 0.19 -0.41
N ALA A 297 17.91 0.30 -0.24
CA ALA A 297 17.12 1.34 -0.91
C ALA A 297 17.51 2.76 -0.47
N LEU A 298 17.94 2.93 0.77
CA LEU A 298 18.35 4.22 1.34
C LEU A 298 19.87 4.45 1.37
N ASP A 299 20.68 3.58 0.79
CA ASP A 299 22.16 3.69 0.86
C ASP A 299 22.67 5.04 0.34
N LEU A 300 22.20 5.52 -0.82
CA LEU A 300 22.60 6.83 -1.35
C LEU A 300 22.14 8.00 -0.44
N ALA A 301 21.03 7.84 0.26
CA ALA A 301 20.58 8.84 1.22
C ALA A 301 21.47 8.82 2.47
N VAL A 302 21.91 7.65 2.92
CA VAL A 302 22.88 7.47 4.00
C VAL A 302 24.23 8.11 3.62
N GLU A 303 24.78 7.77 2.45
CA GLU A 303 26.02 8.35 1.95
C GLU A 303 25.94 9.88 1.83
N THR A 304 24.80 10.39 1.35
CA THR A 304 24.58 11.83 1.25
C THR A 304 24.51 12.49 2.62
N ALA A 305 23.82 11.88 3.58
CA ALA A 305 23.69 12.39 4.93
C ALA A 305 25.02 12.39 5.67
N ASP A 306 25.81 11.33 5.53
CA ASP A 306 27.14 11.24 6.14
C ASP A 306 28.10 12.28 5.57
N ARG A 307 28.08 12.49 4.25
CA ARG A 307 28.88 13.52 3.57
C ARG A 307 28.50 14.94 4.00
N GLU A 308 27.20 15.22 4.16
CA GLU A 308 26.68 16.54 4.52
C GLU A 308 26.61 16.77 6.05
N GLY A 309 27.01 15.78 6.86
CA GLY A 309 26.95 15.85 8.33
C GLY A 309 25.54 15.91 8.89
N LYS A 310 24.54 15.40 8.17
CA LYS A 310 23.14 15.36 8.58
C LYS A 310 22.82 14.03 9.27
N THR A 311 21.94 14.07 10.26
CA THR A 311 21.60 12.92 11.10
C THR A 311 20.17 12.41 10.92
N LEU A 312 19.44 12.98 9.98
CA LEU A 312 18.06 12.61 9.68
C LEU A 312 17.88 12.39 8.18
N ILE A 313 17.23 11.29 7.82
CA ILE A 313 16.82 10.96 6.45
C ILE A 313 15.31 10.83 6.43
N ILE A 314 14.66 11.36 5.39
CA ILE A 314 13.27 11.09 5.06
C ILE A 314 13.17 10.63 3.61
N ALA A 315 12.22 9.75 3.32
CA ALA A 315 12.03 9.17 2.01
C ALA A 315 10.56 8.94 1.66
N ASN A 316 10.23 9.05 0.37
CA ASN A 316 8.99 8.54 -0.19
C ASN A 316 9.28 7.41 -1.18
N ASP A 317 8.33 6.52 -1.38
CA ASP A 317 8.34 5.58 -2.49
C ASP A 317 7.98 6.28 -3.82
N PRO A 318 8.11 5.60 -4.98
CA PRO A 318 8.01 6.27 -6.28
C PRO A 318 6.70 7.01 -6.59
N ASP A 319 5.58 6.59 -6.05
CA ASP A 319 4.28 7.25 -6.23
C ASP A 319 3.86 8.12 -5.03
N ALA A 320 4.78 8.23 -4.05
CA ALA A 320 4.71 9.11 -2.89
C ALA A 320 3.48 8.88 -1.99
N ASP A 321 2.94 7.68 -2.00
CA ASP A 321 1.86 7.31 -1.08
C ASP A 321 2.40 6.76 0.27
N ARG A 322 3.72 6.48 0.37
CA ARG A 322 4.40 6.01 1.58
C ARG A 322 5.47 6.98 2.06
N PHE A 323 5.80 6.83 3.34
CA PHE A 323 6.81 7.65 3.99
C PHE A 323 7.69 6.81 4.91
N ALA A 324 9.00 7.02 4.84
CA ALA A 324 10.00 6.40 5.70
C ALA A 324 10.95 7.45 6.28
N ALA A 325 11.54 7.14 7.43
CA ALA A 325 12.58 7.95 8.04
C ALA A 325 13.68 7.08 8.66
N ALA A 326 14.88 7.65 8.76
CA ALA A 326 16.01 7.07 9.50
C ALA A 326 16.75 8.17 10.27
N GLU A 327 17.27 7.82 11.44
CA GLU A 327 18.03 8.72 12.29
C GLU A 327 19.39 8.12 12.65
N LYS A 328 20.46 8.92 12.65
CA LYS A 328 21.77 8.49 13.10
C LYS A 328 21.86 8.58 14.62
N VAL A 329 21.96 7.42 15.27
CA VAL A 329 22.00 7.25 16.73
C VAL A 329 23.33 6.60 17.10
N ASP A 330 24.10 7.22 17.97
CA ASP A 330 25.41 6.72 18.43
C ASP A 330 26.36 6.28 17.29
N GLY A 331 26.32 7.03 16.18
CA GLY A 331 27.15 6.77 15.01
C GLY A 331 26.59 5.75 14.01
N SER A 332 25.50 5.07 14.32
CA SER A 332 24.84 4.08 13.46
C SER A 332 23.47 4.57 12.99
N TRP A 333 23.05 4.17 11.79
CA TRP A 333 21.73 4.53 11.26
C TRP A 333 20.64 3.58 11.81
N PHE A 334 19.62 4.17 12.43
CA PHE A 334 18.40 3.50 12.87
C PHE A 334 17.27 3.79 11.87
N PHE A 335 16.76 2.75 11.21
CA PHE A 335 15.66 2.86 10.26
C PHE A 335 14.34 2.61 10.99
N PHE A 336 13.46 3.61 11.00
CA PHE A 336 12.16 3.46 11.63
C PHE A 336 11.27 2.55 10.80
N THR A 337 10.69 1.53 11.42
CA THR A 337 9.65 0.71 10.77
C THR A 337 8.35 1.49 10.62
N GLY A 338 7.41 0.98 9.79
CA GLY A 338 6.09 1.60 9.67
C GLY A 338 5.32 1.63 11.00
N ASN A 339 5.51 0.63 11.86
CA ASN A 339 4.94 0.62 13.22
C ASN A 339 5.55 1.72 14.11
N HIS A 340 6.86 1.93 14.07
CA HIS A 340 7.53 3.02 14.79
C HIS A 340 7.00 4.38 14.34
N MET A 341 6.94 4.58 13.03
CA MET A 341 6.44 5.83 12.45
C MET A 341 4.97 6.05 12.77
N GLY A 342 4.13 5.00 12.71
CA GLY A 342 2.73 5.07 13.10
C GLY A 342 2.54 5.55 14.54
N ALA A 343 3.32 5.00 15.48
CA ALA A 343 3.30 5.43 16.88
C ALA A 343 3.80 6.88 17.08
N LEU A 344 4.89 7.26 16.39
CA LEU A 344 5.45 8.61 16.46
C LEU A 344 4.46 9.66 15.92
N LEU A 345 3.89 9.42 14.74
CA LEU A 345 2.90 10.32 14.14
C LEU A 345 1.64 10.43 15.01
N ALA A 346 1.12 9.30 15.50
CA ALA A 346 -0.03 9.28 16.42
C ALA A 346 0.26 10.07 17.70
N SER A 347 1.43 9.88 18.32
CA SER A 347 1.83 10.63 19.51
C SER A 347 1.78 12.13 19.29
N HIS A 348 2.32 12.61 18.16
CA HIS A 348 2.29 14.03 17.83
C HIS A 348 0.87 14.55 17.62
N LEU A 349 0.05 13.80 16.89
CA LEU A 349 -1.34 14.17 16.62
C LEU A 349 -2.17 14.18 17.91
N PHE A 350 -1.97 13.22 18.82
CA PHE A 350 -2.65 13.20 20.12
C PHE A 350 -2.30 14.42 20.97
N ASP A 351 -1.03 14.87 20.93
CA ASP A 351 -0.64 16.11 21.59
C ASP A 351 -1.31 17.36 20.99
N CYS A 352 -1.77 17.28 19.74
CA CYS A 352 -2.49 18.37 19.07
C CYS A 352 -3.98 18.40 19.45
N LEU A 353 -4.53 17.26 19.90
CA LEU A 353 -5.94 17.16 20.32
C LEU A 353 -6.26 17.88 21.61
N GLU A 354 -5.26 18.29 22.41
CA GLU A 354 -5.46 19.03 23.67
C GLU A 354 -6.26 20.32 23.49
N ASN A 355 -6.36 20.86 22.27
CA ASN A 355 -7.10 22.06 21.92
C ASN A 355 -8.44 21.79 21.21
N ILE A 356 -8.84 20.53 21.07
CA ILE A 356 -10.13 20.16 20.49
C ILE A 356 -11.22 20.20 21.54
N ASP A 357 -12.44 20.55 21.13
CA ASP A 357 -13.61 20.55 22.00
C ASP A 357 -13.76 19.18 22.70
N THR A 358 -13.91 19.22 24.02
CA THR A 358 -14.02 18.03 24.89
C THR A 358 -15.16 17.09 24.51
N ASP A 359 -16.17 17.59 23.83
CA ASP A 359 -17.32 16.80 23.35
C ASP A 359 -17.02 16.06 22.04
N THR A 360 -15.89 16.33 21.37
CA THR A 360 -15.50 15.67 20.13
C THR A 360 -15.05 14.23 20.38
N ARG A 361 -15.77 13.27 19.82
CA ARG A 361 -15.40 11.85 19.88
C ARG A 361 -14.32 11.56 18.83
N VAL A 362 -13.07 11.49 19.29
CA VAL A 362 -11.92 11.23 18.41
C VAL A 362 -11.75 9.72 18.18
N ALA A 363 -11.37 9.35 16.96
CA ALA A 363 -11.05 7.97 16.61
C ALA A 363 -9.73 7.85 15.81
N VAL A 364 -9.08 6.71 15.95
CA VAL A 364 -7.91 6.28 15.17
C VAL A 364 -8.05 4.84 14.76
N LEU A 365 -7.36 4.47 13.66
CA LEU A 365 -7.42 3.12 13.10
C LEU A 365 -6.02 2.59 12.79
N ASN A 366 -5.87 1.27 12.83
CA ASN A 366 -4.78 0.61 12.10
C ASN A 366 -5.20 -0.74 11.54
N SER A 367 -4.32 -1.37 10.75
CA SER A 367 -4.58 -2.69 10.21
C SER A 367 -4.41 -3.78 11.26
N ALA A 368 -5.15 -4.88 11.10
CA ALA A 368 -5.11 -6.06 11.98
C ALA A 368 -3.73 -6.72 12.10
N VAL A 369 -2.76 -6.30 11.30
CA VAL A 369 -1.37 -6.78 11.34
C VAL A 369 -0.37 -5.71 11.77
N SER A 370 -0.81 -4.46 11.94
CA SER A 370 0.00 -3.36 12.47
C SER A 370 0.12 -3.46 14.00
N SER A 371 1.07 -2.71 14.58
CA SER A 371 1.37 -2.78 16.01
C SER A 371 0.15 -2.44 16.89
N THR A 372 -0.01 -3.18 17.98
CA THR A 372 -0.99 -2.92 19.04
C THR A 372 -0.67 -1.67 19.86
N MET A 373 0.48 -1.05 19.64
CA MET A 373 0.90 0.15 20.36
C MET A 373 -0.07 1.31 20.16
N LEU A 374 -0.63 1.50 18.95
CA LEU A 374 -1.63 2.55 18.70
C LEU A 374 -2.89 2.34 19.55
N GLU A 375 -3.37 1.10 19.68
CA GLU A 375 -4.50 0.76 20.53
C GLU A 375 -4.22 1.14 22.00
N LYS A 376 -3.05 0.74 22.54
CA LYS A 376 -2.65 1.08 23.93
C LYS A 376 -2.57 2.60 24.13
N MET A 377 -1.98 3.32 23.18
CA MET A 377 -1.89 4.79 23.22
C MET A 377 -3.27 5.45 23.19
N ALA A 378 -4.15 4.98 22.28
CA ALA A 378 -5.51 5.51 22.13
C ALA A 378 -6.34 5.29 23.40
N VAL A 379 -6.33 4.07 23.96
CA VAL A 379 -7.03 3.73 25.22
C VAL A 379 -6.55 4.60 26.37
N ALA A 380 -5.23 4.79 26.52
CA ALA A 380 -4.67 5.62 27.58
C ALA A 380 -5.09 7.10 27.47
N LYS A 381 -5.39 7.58 26.28
CA LYS A 381 -5.84 8.96 25.99
C LYS A 381 -7.37 9.10 25.88
N GLY A 382 -8.14 8.02 26.08
CA GLY A 382 -9.60 8.04 25.91
C GLY A 382 -10.07 8.22 24.47
N ILE A 383 -9.23 7.88 23.49
CA ILE A 383 -9.51 7.95 22.06
C ILE A 383 -10.06 6.59 21.60
N TYR A 384 -11.10 6.60 20.77
CA TYR A 384 -11.65 5.38 20.21
C TYR A 384 -10.68 4.76 19.21
N PHE A 385 -10.42 3.48 19.36
CA PHE A 385 -9.60 2.70 18.44
C PHE A 385 -10.45 1.70 17.67
N GLU A 386 -10.24 1.61 16.35
CA GLU A 386 -10.87 0.62 15.49
C GLU A 386 -9.83 -0.18 14.71
N GLU A 387 -9.87 -1.51 14.81
CA GLU A 387 -9.07 -2.40 13.98
C GLU A 387 -9.71 -2.53 12.59
N SER A 388 -8.92 -2.48 11.52
CA SER A 388 -9.36 -2.68 10.14
C SER A 388 -8.68 -3.87 9.49
N LEU A 389 -9.29 -4.47 8.48
CA LEU A 389 -8.58 -5.38 7.58
C LEU A 389 -7.44 -4.63 6.88
N THR A 390 -6.41 -5.39 6.43
CA THR A 390 -5.29 -4.82 5.68
C THR A 390 -5.74 -4.22 4.35
N GLY A 391 -5.21 -3.04 4.04
CA GLY A 391 -5.48 -2.29 2.83
C GLY A 391 -6.35 -1.05 3.08
N PHE A 392 -5.91 0.07 2.53
CA PHE A 392 -6.59 1.36 2.71
C PHE A 392 -8.01 1.40 2.15
N LYS A 393 -8.34 0.48 1.24
CA LYS A 393 -9.74 0.25 0.84
C LYS A 393 -10.68 -0.05 2.01
N TRP A 394 -10.19 -0.79 3.01
CA TRP A 394 -10.94 -1.06 4.23
C TRP A 394 -10.84 0.09 5.20
N MET A 395 -9.63 0.58 5.42
CA MET A 395 -9.33 1.61 6.41
C MET A 395 -10.03 2.93 6.08
N GLY A 396 -9.96 3.41 4.83
CA GLY A 396 -10.64 4.64 4.40
C GLY A 396 -12.17 4.53 4.50
N ASN A 397 -12.76 3.39 4.06
CA ASN A 397 -14.19 3.18 4.18
C ASN A 397 -14.65 3.00 5.64
N THR A 398 -13.81 2.41 6.52
CA THR A 398 -14.09 2.34 7.97
C THR A 398 -14.04 3.73 8.60
N ALA A 399 -13.05 4.55 8.24
CA ALA A 399 -12.96 5.93 8.70
C ALA A 399 -14.23 6.73 8.33
N ARG A 400 -14.72 6.61 7.09
CA ARG A 400 -15.98 7.25 6.67
C ARG A 400 -17.18 6.81 7.48
N LYS A 401 -17.31 5.52 7.77
CA LYS A 401 -18.40 4.99 8.62
C LYS A 401 -18.33 5.52 10.05
N LEU A 402 -17.15 5.67 10.61
CA LEU A 402 -16.94 6.27 11.92
C LEU A 402 -17.35 7.75 11.92
N GLU A 403 -16.99 8.51 10.88
CA GLU A 403 -17.41 9.91 10.74
C GLU A 403 -18.93 10.05 10.60
N GLU A 404 -19.58 9.19 9.81
CA GLU A 404 -21.04 9.11 9.71
C GLU A 404 -21.69 8.78 11.07
N SER A 405 -20.97 8.11 11.97
CA SER A 405 -21.38 7.80 13.34
C SER A 405 -21.00 8.91 14.36
N GLY A 406 -20.48 10.05 13.85
CA GLY A 406 -20.15 11.23 14.66
C GLY A 406 -18.78 11.18 15.34
N TYR A 407 -17.85 10.37 14.85
CA TYR A 407 -16.45 10.43 15.27
C TYR A 407 -15.66 11.40 14.39
N TYR A 408 -14.66 12.04 14.96
CA TYR A 408 -13.60 12.72 14.24
C TYR A 408 -12.41 11.75 14.08
N VAL A 409 -12.21 11.22 12.87
CA VAL A 409 -11.09 10.31 12.59
C VAL A 409 -9.87 11.15 12.24
N THR A 410 -8.87 11.14 13.11
CA THR A 410 -7.67 11.96 12.93
C THR A 410 -6.54 11.27 12.20
N PHE A 411 -6.42 9.94 12.35
CA PHE A 411 -5.27 9.19 11.84
C PHE A 411 -5.57 7.72 11.61
N ALA A 412 -4.92 7.15 10.58
CA ALA A 412 -4.85 5.71 10.42
C ALA A 412 -3.52 5.28 9.77
N PHE A 413 -3.05 4.05 10.03
CA PHE A 413 -1.82 3.58 9.42
C PHE A 413 -1.78 2.07 9.18
N GLU A 414 -0.93 1.66 8.23
CA GLU A 414 -0.46 0.28 8.01
C GLU A 414 1.03 0.17 8.25
N GLU A 415 1.47 -0.98 8.77
CA GLU A 415 2.87 -1.30 9.07
C GLU A 415 3.82 -1.16 7.86
N ALA A 416 3.27 -1.27 6.65
CA ALA A 416 4.00 -1.15 5.39
C ALA A 416 4.19 0.32 4.94
N LEU A 417 4.56 1.22 5.86
CA LEU A 417 4.86 2.65 5.64
C LEU A 417 3.69 3.48 5.09
N GLY A 418 2.44 3.04 5.27
CA GLY A 418 1.25 3.75 4.81
C GLY A 418 0.55 4.50 5.94
N TYR A 419 0.30 5.80 5.76
CA TYR A 419 -0.32 6.68 6.76
C TYR A 419 -1.41 7.51 6.11
N MET A 420 -2.58 7.58 6.75
CA MET A 420 -3.76 8.30 6.28
C MET A 420 -4.12 9.43 7.24
N PHE A 421 -4.40 10.57 6.67
CA PHE A 421 -4.87 11.77 7.36
C PHE A 421 -6.21 12.18 6.75
N PRO A 422 -7.36 11.77 7.32
CA PRO A 422 -8.69 11.99 6.73
C PRO A 422 -9.02 13.44 6.39
N GLU A 423 -8.46 14.41 7.12
CA GLU A 423 -8.59 15.82 6.77
C GLU A 423 -7.96 16.19 5.41
N VAL A 424 -7.02 15.38 4.92
CA VAL A 424 -6.37 15.57 3.61
C VAL A 424 -6.96 14.59 2.61
N CYS A 425 -6.81 13.28 2.84
CA CYS A 425 -7.40 12.26 1.96
C CYS A 425 -7.65 10.94 2.68
N TYR A 426 -8.48 10.06 2.08
CA TYR A 426 -8.88 8.77 2.65
C TYR A 426 -8.08 7.60 2.05
N ASP A 427 -6.83 7.84 1.75
CA ASP A 427 -5.84 6.83 1.35
C ASP A 427 -4.48 7.20 1.96
N LYS A 428 -3.46 6.37 1.72
CA LYS A 428 -2.08 6.64 2.11
C LYS A 428 -1.59 7.95 1.51
N ASP A 429 -0.96 8.77 2.32
CA ASP A 429 -0.40 10.05 1.91
C ASP A 429 1.00 10.24 2.52
N GLY A 430 2.01 9.86 1.73
CA GLY A 430 3.42 9.98 2.13
C GLY A 430 3.92 11.43 2.18
N ILE A 431 3.30 12.33 1.42
CA ILE A 431 3.65 13.77 1.44
C ILE A 431 3.14 14.41 2.74
N THR A 432 1.88 14.16 3.09
CA THR A 432 1.32 14.64 4.37
C THR A 432 2.07 14.02 5.55
N ALA A 433 2.39 12.71 5.49
CA ALA A 433 3.17 12.04 6.54
C ALA A 433 4.54 12.68 6.75
N ALA A 434 5.27 12.99 5.66
CA ALA A 434 6.54 13.69 5.72
C ALA A 434 6.42 15.05 6.40
N MET A 435 5.41 15.83 6.02
CA MET A 435 5.22 17.16 6.58
C MET A 435 4.79 17.14 8.05
N VAL A 436 3.90 16.23 8.44
CA VAL A 436 3.51 16.02 9.85
C VAL A 436 4.72 15.53 10.68
N PHE A 437 5.53 14.62 10.14
CA PHE A 437 6.75 14.17 10.81
C PHE A 437 7.76 15.29 11.02
N LEU A 438 7.99 16.15 10.02
CA LEU A 438 8.86 17.31 10.16
C LEU A 438 8.34 18.30 11.22
N SER A 439 7.03 18.50 11.28
CA SER A 439 6.38 19.30 12.32
C SER A 439 6.57 18.70 13.71
N ALA A 440 6.37 17.38 13.83
CA ALA A 440 6.56 16.63 15.07
C ALA A 440 8.02 16.70 15.55
N GLN A 441 8.96 16.45 14.67
CA GLN A 441 10.39 16.47 14.95
C GLN A 441 10.85 17.86 15.43
N ALA A 442 10.35 18.91 14.81
CA ALA A 442 10.61 20.29 15.23
C ALA A 442 10.10 20.54 16.67
N LYS A 443 8.86 20.09 16.99
CA LYS A 443 8.29 20.19 18.35
C LYS A 443 9.11 19.39 19.35
N TRP A 444 9.49 18.15 19.05
CA TRP A 444 10.30 17.33 19.95
C TRP A 444 11.68 17.91 20.19
N ALA A 445 12.30 18.53 19.18
CA ALA A 445 13.61 19.21 19.32
C ALA A 445 13.58 20.32 20.38
N THR A 446 12.45 21.05 20.55
CA THR A 446 12.31 22.05 21.63
C THR A 446 12.29 21.45 23.03
N GLN A 447 11.97 20.16 23.13
CA GLN A 447 11.95 19.39 24.37
C GLN A 447 13.28 18.63 24.59
N GLY A 448 14.27 18.85 23.73
CA GLY A 448 15.55 18.13 23.75
C GLY A 448 15.45 16.68 23.26
N LEU A 449 14.37 16.35 22.54
CA LEU A 449 14.11 15.00 22.03
C LEU A 449 14.43 14.90 20.54
N THR A 450 14.84 13.70 20.14
CA THR A 450 14.92 13.26 18.75
C THR A 450 13.79 12.29 18.45
N PRO A 451 13.48 11.96 17.20
CA PRO A 451 12.53 10.89 16.87
C PRO A 451 12.82 9.57 17.59
N TYR A 452 14.10 9.18 17.64
CA TYR A 452 14.51 7.97 18.34
C TYR A 452 14.26 8.05 19.86
N THR A 453 14.68 9.14 20.50
CA THR A 453 14.48 9.29 21.95
C THR A 453 13.00 9.46 22.31
N LYS A 454 12.18 10.08 21.43
CA LYS A 454 10.72 10.11 21.58
C LYS A 454 10.13 8.69 21.50
N LEU A 455 10.59 7.86 20.56
CA LEU A 455 10.16 6.46 20.50
C LEU A 455 10.51 5.69 21.78
N GLN A 456 11.71 5.92 22.36
CA GLN A 456 12.09 5.30 23.63
C GLN A 456 11.19 5.75 24.80
N GLN A 457 10.77 7.02 24.81
CA GLN A 457 9.79 7.50 25.80
C GLN A 457 8.45 6.77 25.64
N LEU A 458 7.96 6.60 24.41
CA LEU A 458 6.71 5.87 24.14
C LEU A 458 6.82 4.41 24.57
N PHE A 459 7.96 3.75 24.35
CA PHE A 459 8.21 2.40 24.85
C PHE A 459 8.23 2.33 26.38
N SER A 460 8.75 3.34 27.04
CA SER A 460 8.73 3.41 28.52
C SER A 460 7.31 3.60 29.07
N GLU A 461 6.44 4.28 28.34
CA GLU A 461 5.05 4.56 28.73
C GLU A 461 4.10 3.41 28.43
N TYR A 462 4.22 2.79 27.24
CA TYR A 462 3.25 1.81 26.72
C TYR A 462 3.79 0.38 26.66
N GLY A 463 5.04 0.14 27.05
CA GLY A 463 5.75 -1.12 26.92
C GLY A 463 6.61 -1.18 25.66
N HIS A 464 7.65 -2.02 25.67
CA HIS A 464 8.54 -2.19 24.54
C HIS A 464 7.89 -3.10 23.49
N HIS A 465 7.42 -2.51 22.39
CA HIS A 465 6.84 -3.23 21.26
C HIS A 465 7.92 -3.63 20.27
N GLU A 466 8.17 -4.93 20.17
CA GLU A 466 9.09 -5.52 19.20
C GLU A 466 8.32 -6.25 18.13
N THR A 467 8.67 -6.04 16.85
CA THR A 467 7.99 -6.68 15.73
C THR A 467 8.97 -7.40 14.81
N LEU A 468 8.51 -8.52 14.23
CA LEU A 468 9.20 -9.25 13.17
C LEU A 468 8.18 -9.61 12.08
N ASN A 469 8.23 -8.87 10.98
CA ASN A 469 7.33 -9.04 9.84
C ASN A 469 8.15 -9.54 8.65
N ASN A 470 7.75 -10.66 8.06
CA ASN A 470 8.43 -11.22 6.89
C ASN A 470 7.50 -12.21 6.16
N TYR A 471 8.04 -13.02 5.27
CA TYR A 471 7.28 -14.00 4.50
C TYR A 471 8.07 -15.28 4.21
N PHE A 472 7.33 -16.37 4.05
CA PHE A 472 7.79 -17.60 3.43
C PHE A 472 7.49 -17.55 1.94
N ARG A 473 8.45 -17.92 1.10
CA ARG A 473 8.22 -18.09 -0.34
C ARG A 473 7.64 -19.46 -0.59
N SER A 474 6.49 -19.50 -1.26
CA SER A 474 5.82 -20.74 -1.64
C SER A 474 6.16 -21.10 -3.10
N PRO A 475 6.33 -22.36 -3.45
CA PRO A 475 6.52 -22.77 -4.84
C PRO A 475 5.29 -22.49 -5.70
N ASN A 476 4.09 -22.53 -5.13
CA ASN A 476 2.82 -22.26 -5.80
C ASN A 476 1.72 -21.91 -4.77
N PRO A 477 0.56 -21.35 -5.21
CA PRO A 477 -0.55 -21.04 -4.32
C PRO A 477 -1.15 -22.25 -3.60
N GLU A 478 -1.19 -23.41 -4.25
CA GLU A 478 -1.75 -24.65 -3.71
C GLU A 478 -0.97 -25.11 -2.46
N THR A 479 0.35 -24.99 -2.47
CA THR A 479 1.20 -25.27 -1.29
C THR A 479 0.87 -24.33 -0.14
N SER A 480 0.60 -23.05 -0.42
CA SER A 480 0.18 -22.10 0.60
C SER A 480 -1.18 -22.50 1.21
N MET A 481 -2.14 -22.89 0.39
CA MET A 481 -3.47 -23.34 0.87
C MET A 481 -3.34 -24.60 1.73
N ALA A 482 -2.60 -25.60 1.26
CA ALA A 482 -2.37 -26.85 1.99
C ALA A 482 -1.73 -26.62 3.37
N LEU A 483 -0.85 -25.61 3.50
CA LEU A 483 -0.30 -25.22 4.80
C LEU A 483 -1.40 -24.79 5.77
N PHE A 484 -2.30 -23.90 5.35
CA PHE A 484 -3.39 -23.41 6.21
C PHE A 484 -4.35 -24.54 6.59
N ASP A 485 -4.67 -25.44 5.66
CA ASP A 485 -5.51 -26.60 5.94
C ASP A 485 -4.85 -27.53 6.97
N ALA A 486 -3.55 -27.78 6.84
CA ALA A 486 -2.78 -28.58 7.80
C ALA A 486 -2.69 -27.91 9.17
N ILE A 487 -2.49 -26.58 9.24
CA ILE A 487 -2.52 -25.84 10.50
C ILE A 487 -3.90 -25.99 11.17
N ARG A 488 -5.01 -25.84 10.43
CA ARG A 488 -6.37 -25.96 10.97
C ARG A 488 -6.68 -27.37 11.46
N ALA A 489 -6.17 -28.40 10.78
CA ALA A 489 -6.30 -29.79 11.18
C ALA A 489 -5.38 -30.18 12.34
N GLY A 490 -4.37 -29.36 12.62
CA GLY A 490 -3.36 -29.61 13.65
C GLY A 490 -3.88 -29.44 15.08
N PRO A 491 -3.04 -29.81 16.06
CA PRO A 491 -3.44 -29.91 17.47
C PRO A 491 -3.58 -28.55 18.18
N PHE A 492 -3.21 -27.43 17.55
CA PHE A 492 -3.17 -26.13 18.24
C PHE A 492 -4.51 -25.74 18.86
N LYS A 493 -5.64 -26.08 18.22
CA LYS A 493 -7.00 -25.80 18.73
C LYS A 493 -7.35 -26.63 19.97
N SER A 494 -6.92 -27.87 20.03
CA SER A 494 -7.19 -28.77 21.15
C SER A 494 -6.21 -28.62 22.30
N GLU A 495 -4.95 -28.39 22.01
CA GLU A 495 -3.89 -28.23 22.99
C GLU A 495 -3.76 -26.81 23.51
N MET A 496 -4.28 -25.82 22.76
CA MET A 496 -4.15 -24.38 23.07
C MET A 496 -2.70 -23.97 23.32
N LYS A 497 -1.79 -24.49 22.45
CA LYS A 497 -0.35 -24.24 22.55
C LYS A 497 0.29 -24.05 21.19
N LEU A 498 1.38 -23.26 21.15
CA LEU A 498 2.31 -23.14 20.05
C LEU A 498 3.73 -23.09 20.65
N GLY A 499 4.48 -24.18 20.53
CA GLY A 499 5.77 -24.32 21.19
C GLY A 499 5.68 -24.10 22.71
N PRO A 500 6.49 -23.18 23.27
CA PRO A 500 6.46 -22.88 24.69
C PRO A 500 5.29 -21.96 25.10
N PHE A 501 4.50 -21.47 24.13
CA PHE A 501 3.45 -20.47 24.40
C PHE A 501 2.09 -21.11 24.59
N LYS A 502 1.32 -20.54 25.53
CA LYS A 502 -0.10 -20.83 25.68
C LYS A 502 -0.90 -19.92 24.76
N ILE A 503 -1.84 -20.48 23.97
CA ILE A 503 -2.78 -19.71 23.15
C ILE A 503 -3.91 -19.24 24.07
N LEU A 504 -4.10 -17.91 24.15
CA LEU A 504 -5.15 -17.27 24.94
C LEU A 504 -6.41 -17.01 24.11
N ARG A 505 -6.21 -16.69 22.82
CA ARG A 505 -7.26 -16.42 21.83
C ARG A 505 -6.76 -16.76 20.44
N TRP A 506 -7.66 -17.15 19.55
CA TRP A 506 -7.35 -17.28 18.14
C TRP A 506 -8.53 -16.82 17.28
N ARG A 507 -8.21 -16.26 16.11
CA ARG A 507 -9.16 -15.74 15.12
C ARG A 507 -8.80 -16.25 13.74
N ASP A 508 -9.73 -16.88 13.05
CA ASP A 508 -9.61 -17.36 11.68
C ASP A 508 -10.58 -16.57 10.78
N MET A 509 -10.03 -15.67 9.98
CA MET A 509 -10.83 -14.82 9.09
C MET A 509 -11.39 -15.58 7.91
N THR A 510 -10.80 -16.70 7.53
CA THR A 510 -11.28 -17.57 6.45
C THR A 510 -12.52 -18.36 6.89
N GLU A 511 -12.49 -18.92 8.10
CA GLU A 511 -13.62 -19.66 8.67
C GLU A 511 -14.69 -18.77 9.31
N GLY A 512 -14.37 -17.47 9.52
CA GLY A 512 -15.26 -16.55 10.21
C GLY A 512 -15.41 -16.87 11.70
N TYR A 513 -14.33 -17.27 12.36
CA TYR A 513 -14.33 -17.68 13.77
C TYR A 513 -13.38 -16.81 14.60
N ASP A 514 -13.83 -16.44 15.80
CA ASP A 514 -13.01 -15.75 16.82
C ASP A 514 -13.33 -16.29 18.23
N SER A 515 -12.37 -16.94 18.85
CA SER A 515 -12.56 -17.52 20.18
C SER A 515 -12.74 -16.47 21.31
N GLY A 516 -12.39 -15.21 21.03
CA GLY A 516 -12.45 -14.11 22.00
C GLY A 516 -13.77 -13.32 22.01
N THR A 517 -14.71 -13.60 21.11
CA THR A 517 -16.04 -13.00 21.07
C THR A 517 -17.09 -13.93 21.67
N GLU A 518 -18.20 -13.38 22.17
CA GLU A 518 -19.28 -14.17 22.76
C GLU A 518 -19.97 -15.06 21.71
N ASP A 519 -20.25 -14.50 20.54
CA ASP A 519 -20.90 -15.15 19.40
C ASP A 519 -19.94 -16.00 18.55
N LYS A 520 -18.63 -16.04 18.91
CA LYS A 520 -17.55 -16.71 18.17
C LYS A 520 -17.35 -16.20 16.74
N MET A 521 -17.85 -15.02 16.42
CA MET A 521 -17.67 -14.40 15.11
C MET A 521 -16.66 -13.23 15.19
N PRO A 522 -15.78 -13.05 14.20
CA PRO A 522 -14.90 -11.90 14.17
C PRO A 522 -15.69 -10.62 13.92
N LYS A 523 -15.28 -9.50 14.54
CA LYS A 523 -15.83 -8.18 14.23
C LYS A 523 -15.46 -7.70 12.82
N LEU A 524 -14.29 -8.11 12.33
CA LEU A 524 -13.85 -7.82 10.97
C LEU A 524 -14.58 -8.69 9.96
N PRO A 525 -14.82 -8.21 8.72
CA PRO A 525 -15.45 -8.99 7.67
C PRO A 525 -14.66 -10.26 7.34
N ALA A 526 -15.29 -11.42 7.49
CA ALA A 526 -14.69 -12.71 7.12
C ALA A 526 -14.68 -12.87 5.59
N ASP A 527 -13.61 -13.47 5.07
CA ASP A 527 -13.43 -13.74 3.64
C ASP A 527 -12.88 -15.14 3.42
N LYS A 528 -13.72 -16.03 2.91
CA LYS A 528 -13.36 -17.44 2.62
C LYS A 528 -12.30 -17.59 1.52
N SER A 529 -12.10 -16.57 0.69
CA SER A 529 -11.09 -16.57 -0.37
C SER A 529 -9.69 -16.17 0.12
N SER A 530 -9.61 -15.59 1.33
CA SER A 530 -8.37 -15.07 1.91
C SER A 530 -7.96 -15.86 3.14
N GLN A 531 -6.78 -16.46 3.11
CA GLN A 531 -6.23 -17.21 4.24
C GLN A 531 -5.62 -16.25 5.26
N MET A 532 -6.19 -16.19 6.48
CA MET A 532 -5.66 -15.37 7.57
C MET A 532 -6.03 -15.95 8.93
N LEU A 533 -5.01 -16.24 9.74
CA LEU A 533 -5.13 -16.74 11.11
C LEU A 533 -4.32 -15.84 12.05
N THR A 534 -4.93 -15.42 13.17
CA THR A 534 -4.27 -14.64 14.22
C THR A 534 -4.35 -15.38 15.55
N LEU A 535 -3.25 -15.49 16.26
CA LEU A 535 -3.13 -16.03 17.62
C LEU A 535 -2.70 -14.93 18.59
N TRP A 536 -3.33 -14.88 19.75
CA TRP A 536 -2.86 -14.14 20.92
C TRP A 536 -2.32 -15.15 21.92
N LEU A 537 -1.04 -15.03 22.22
CA LEU A 537 -0.29 -15.94 23.05
C LEU A 537 -0.03 -15.28 24.42
N ASP A 538 0.38 -16.06 25.39
CA ASP A 538 0.94 -15.50 26.62
C ASP A 538 2.24 -14.71 26.33
N ARG A 539 2.80 -14.02 27.32
CA ARG A 539 3.91 -13.06 27.17
C ARG A 539 3.59 -11.89 26.21
N GLU A 540 2.31 -11.52 26.11
CA GLU A 540 1.81 -10.43 25.23
C GLU A 540 2.27 -10.56 23.77
N VAL A 541 2.26 -11.76 23.24
CA VAL A 541 2.57 -11.99 21.83
C VAL A 541 1.31 -12.04 21.00
N ARG A 542 1.29 -11.28 19.89
CA ARG A 542 0.31 -11.43 18.80
C ARG A 542 1.03 -11.94 17.55
N PHE A 543 0.53 -13.02 17.00
CA PHE A 543 1.04 -13.62 15.79
C PHE A 543 -0.06 -13.72 14.75
N THR A 544 0.18 -13.21 13.54
CA THR A 544 -0.72 -13.37 12.39
C THR A 544 0.04 -14.01 11.23
N ILE A 545 -0.59 -14.99 10.59
CA ILE A 545 -0.13 -15.59 9.35
C ILE A 545 -1.22 -15.45 8.28
N ARG A 546 -0.83 -15.03 7.06
CA ARG A 546 -1.76 -14.92 5.94
C ARG A 546 -1.14 -15.26 4.60
N ALA A 547 -1.90 -15.84 3.69
CA ALA A 547 -1.48 -15.99 2.31
C ALA A 547 -1.55 -14.64 1.58
N SER A 548 -0.63 -14.40 0.64
CA SER A 548 -0.74 -13.26 -0.28
C SER A 548 -1.76 -13.59 -1.36
N GLY A 549 -2.71 -12.68 -1.62
CA GLY A 549 -3.68 -12.86 -2.69
C GLY A 549 -3.11 -12.68 -4.11
N THR A 550 -1.88 -12.15 -4.24
CA THR A 550 -1.28 -11.78 -5.54
C THR A 550 0.06 -12.46 -5.82
N GLU A 551 0.70 -13.04 -4.83
CA GLU A 551 2.03 -13.64 -4.93
C GLU A 551 2.06 -15.00 -4.22
N ALA A 552 2.92 -15.91 -4.66
CA ALA A 552 3.16 -17.19 -3.99
C ALA A 552 3.99 -16.98 -2.70
N LYS A 553 3.40 -16.29 -1.73
CA LYS A 553 4.00 -15.93 -0.44
C LYS A 553 3.03 -16.15 0.71
N VAL A 554 3.54 -16.61 1.82
CA VAL A 554 2.84 -16.66 3.10
C VAL A 554 3.50 -15.65 4.03
N LYS A 555 2.81 -14.54 4.29
CA LYS A 555 3.29 -13.48 5.17
C LYS A 555 3.02 -13.83 6.63
N TYR A 556 3.93 -13.45 7.50
CA TYR A 556 3.74 -13.54 8.94
C TYR A 556 4.12 -12.23 9.63
N TYR A 557 3.42 -11.96 10.73
CA TYR A 557 3.56 -10.77 11.55
C TYR A 557 3.58 -11.22 12.99
N ILE A 558 4.69 -10.97 13.67
CA ILE A 558 4.88 -11.31 15.07
C ILE A 558 5.14 -10.02 15.81
N GLU A 559 4.41 -9.77 16.87
CA GLU A 559 4.63 -8.66 17.78
C GLU A 559 4.62 -9.17 19.22
N SER A 560 5.53 -8.67 20.03
CA SER A 560 5.49 -8.83 21.48
C SER A 560 5.60 -7.48 22.17
N CYS A 561 4.88 -7.29 23.26
CA CYS A 561 5.03 -6.15 24.14
C CYS A 561 5.64 -6.61 25.46
N GLY A 562 6.94 -6.35 25.65
CA GLY A 562 7.67 -6.69 26.87
C GLY A 562 7.82 -5.50 27.84
N ALA A 563 8.11 -5.80 29.10
CA ALA A 563 8.54 -4.80 30.06
C ALA A 563 9.96 -4.29 29.77
N SER A 564 10.77 -5.07 29.02
CA SER A 564 12.07 -4.66 28.51
C SER A 564 12.22 -5.05 27.04
N ARG A 565 13.20 -4.43 26.37
CA ARG A 565 13.56 -4.73 24.99
C ARG A 565 13.94 -6.19 24.82
N GLU A 566 14.76 -6.74 25.72
CA GLU A 566 15.24 -8.11 25.66
C GLU A 566 14.09 -9.11 25.76
N GLN A 567 13.16 -8.90 26.68
CA GLN A 567 11.99 -9.76 26.84
C GLN A 567 11.13 -9.78 25.56
N ALA A 568 10.93 -8.62 24.94
CA ALA A 568 10.15 -8.53 23.70
C ALA A 568 10.86 -9.22 22.53
N ILE A 569 12.17 -9.04 22.37
CA ILE A 569 12.98 -9.70 21.36
C ILE A 569 12.93 -11.23 21.52
N ASP A 570 13.18 -11.73 22.74
CA ASP A 570 13.17 -13.16 23.02
C ASP A 570 11.82 -13.79 22.68
N ALA A 571 10.72 -13.14 23.07
CA ALA A 571 9.38 -13.65 22.79
C ALA A 571 9.07 -13.69 21.27
N VAL A 572 9.47 -12.66 20.51
CA VAL A 572 9.33 -12.64 19.05
C VAL A 572 10.15 -13.75 18.40
N CYS A 573 11.42 -13.90 18.80
CA CYS A 573 12.33 -14.90 18.26
C CYS A 573 11.86 -16.33 18.57
N ASP A 574 11.44 -16.59 19.80
CA ASP A 574 10.92 -17.91 20.22
C ASP A 574 9.62 -18.25 19.49
N THR A 575 8.75 -17.26 19.23
CA THR A 575 7.53 -17.47 18.46
C THR A 575 7.85 -17.93 17.04
N LEU A 576 8.78 -17.26 16.34
CA LEU A 576 9.16 -17.69 14.99
C LEU A 576 9.79 -19.09 14.98
N ARG A 577 10.66 -19.39 15.94
CA ARG A 577 11.23 -20.75 16.07
C ARG A 577 10.14 -21.83 16.27
N ALA A 578 9.13 -21.52 17.10
CA ALA A 578 7.98 -22.42 17.31
C ALA A 578 7.18 -22.64 16.01
N ILE A 579 6.89 -21.56 15.27
CA ILE A 579 6.18 -21.62 13.97
C ILE A 579 6.96 -22.49 12.97
N LEU A 580 8.25 -22.27 12.85
CA LEU A 580 9.11 -23.05 11.95
C LEU A 580 9.10 -24.54 12.32
N LYS A 581 9.26 -24.86 13.59
CA LYS A 581 9.33 -26.23 14.09
C LYS A 581 8.01 -26.98 14.01
N GLU A 582 6.89 -26.31 14.35
CA GLU A 582 5.60 -27.01 14.52
C GLU A 582 4.69 -26.91 13.30
N TRP A 583 4.86 -25.88 12.46
CA TRP A 583 3.98 -25.67 11.31
C TRP A 583 4.71 -25.76 9.96
N ILE A 584 5.85 -25.07 9.82
CA ILE A 584 6.50 -25.00 8.50
C ILE A 584 7.24 -26.28 8.16
N GLN A 585 8.12 -26.77 9.05
CA GLN A 585 8.90 -27.97 8.80
C GLN A 585 8.03 -29.23 8.63
N PRO A 586 6.97 -29.48 9.45
CA PRO A 586 6.14 -30.67 9.29
C PRO A 586 5.16 -30.58 8.12
N PHE A 587 4.57 -29.40 7.86
CA PHE A 587 3.44 -29.28 6.95
C PHE A 587 3.81 -28.76 5.56
N SER A 588 4.89 -28.00 5.45
CA SER A 588 5.30 -27.38 4.17
C SER A 588 6.81 -27.16 4.10
N PRO A 589 7.62 -28.24 4.12
CA PRO A 589 9.09 -28.14 4.11
C PRO A 589 9.65 -27.54 2.81
N SER A 590 8.83 -27.40 1.77
CA SER A 590 9.20 -26.74 0.51
C SER A 590 9.17 -25.22 0.55
N LEU A 591 8.64 -24.63 1.63
CA LEU A 591 8.69 -23.18 1.82
C LEU A 591 10.12 -22.74 2.13
N THR A 592 10.53 -21.63 1.50
CA THR A 592 11.85 -21.05 1.72
C THR A 592 11.74 -19.70 2.43
N TYR A 593 12.73 -19.36 3.26
CA TYR A 593 12.78 -18.12 4.03
C TYR A 593 14.21 -17.63 4.22
N ASN A 594 14.36 -16.37 4.57
CA ASN A 594 15.66 -15.82 4.89
C ASN A 594 16.14 -16.35 6.24
N LYS A 595 17.41 -16.69 6.33
CA LYS A 595 18.02 -17.22 7.57
C LYS A 595 18.45 -16.13 8.54
N GLN A 596 18.61 -14.89 8.08
CA GLN A 596 18.92 -13.72 8.89
C GLN A 596 17.77 -12.75 8.81
N LEU A 597 17.11 -12.49 9.91
CA LEU A 597 15.88 -11.70 9.99
C LEU A 597 16.04 -10.59 11.02
N PRO A 598 16.10 -9.33 10.59
CA PRO A 598 16.12 -8.22 11.54
C PRO A 598 14.74 -8.02 12.17
N THR A 599 14.71 -7.82 13.47
CA THR A 599 13.54 -7.33 14.20
C THR A 599 13.45 -5.80 14.09
N SER A 600 12.37 -5.21 14.56
CA SER A 600 12.14 -3.76 14.46
C SER A 600 13.19 -2.92 15.22
N SER A 601 13.80 -3.45 16.26
CA SER A 601 14.88 -2.77 16.98
C SER A 601 16.28 -3.02 16.39
N GLY A 602 16.38 -3.75 15.28
CA GLY A 602 17.63 -4.05 14.58
C GLY A 602 18.37 -5.28 15.14
N HIS A 603 17.77 -6.04 16.08
CA HIS A 603 18.33 -7.35 16.48
C HIS A 603 18.17 -8.33 15.30
N VAL A 604 19.23 -9.03 14.95
CA VAL A 604 19.21 -10.03 13.86
C VAL A 604 19.02 -11.41 14.44
N LEU A 605 17.88 -12.03 14.15
CA LEU A 605 17.62 -13.43 14.44
C LEU A 605 18.31 -14.30 13.39
N GLU A 606 19.21 -15.17 13.81
CA GLU A 606 19.79 -16.21 12.98
C GLU A 606 19.00 -17.50 13.11
N LEU A 607 18.66 -18.12 11.99
CA LEU A 607 17.96 -19.38 11.88
C LEU A 607 18.89 -20.45 11.30
N ASP A 608 18.84 -21.66 11.83
CA ASP A 608 19.64 -22.80 11.39
C ASP A 608 19.31 -23.26 9.95
#